data_7411ea9e24cb2fa76c550b4a165366e7
#
_entry.id   7411ea9e24cb2fa76c550b4a165366e7
#
_cell.length_a   1.000
_cell.length_b   1.000
_cell.length_c   1.000
_cell.angle_alpha   90.00
_cell.angle_beta   90.00
_cell.angle_gamma   90.00
#
_symmetry.space_group_name_H-M   'P 1'
#
loop_
_entity.id
_entity.type
_entity.pdbx_description
1 polymer ?
#
loop_
_entity_poly.entity_id
_entity_poly.type
_entity_poly.pdbx_seq_one_letter_code
_entity_poly.pdbx_strand_id
1 'polypeptide(L)'
;MKNIIICAAKTGGHIFPALGFAKEALKNDYKITFLGTNTDLEKKIFQQNENIDFIKFEFDGFRGKSITQKLIFLIKLPLIFFQVISIIISRKISSVVCFGGFITVPVGFASIFSFRKLYLHEQNSVVGSSNRLLSLFAEKMFTSFPISKNKKYFFIGNPSYIQNKKAIDIDQNNNLNILVTGGSQGADFINKNIPTTLNTLNTKLNVIHQCGLGKIQNVSKYNQEVNASILEFIDNLDEYIEWCDFAICRCGAGTLSEISQK
;
A
#
# COMPACT_ATOMS: atom_id res chain seq x y z
N MET A 1 -6.64 -26.93 5.05
CA MET A 1 -6.20 -25.51 5.15
C MET A 1 -4.99 -25.29 4.27
N LYS A 2 -5.02 -24.35 3.36
CA LYS A 2 -3.88 -24.08 2.46
C LYS A 2 -3.05 -22.91 3.03
N ASN A 3 -1.74 -23.08 3.05
CA ASN A 3 -0.83 -22.03 3.53
C ASN A 3 -0.32 -21.25 2.32
N ILE A 4 -0.38 -19.93 2.37
CA ILE A 4 0.12 -19.06 1.30
C ILE A 4 1.06 -17.99 1.88
N ILE A 5 2.02 -17.57 1.06
CA ILE A 5 2.80 -16.36 1.30
C ILE A 5 2.17 -15.20 0.54
N ILE A 6 2.04 -14.06 1.21
CA ILE A 6 1.75 -12.76 0.60
C ILE A 6 2.98 -11.89 0.82
N CYS A 7 3.46 -11.23 -0.23
CA CYS A 7 4.62 -10.37 -0.17
C CYS A 7 4.30 -8.98 -0.73
N ALA A 8 4.47 -7.98 0.11
CA ALA A 8 4.37 -6.58 -0.27
C ALA A 8 5.29 -5.74 0.62
N ALA A 9 5.77 -4.61 0.13
CA ALA A 9 6.68 -3.82 0.95
C ALA A 9 6.65 -2.33 0.65
N LYS A 10 7.02 -1.57 1.67
CA LYS A 10 7.47 -0.19 1.69
C LYS A 10 6.37 0.87 1.61
N THR A 11 5.39 0.76 0.71
CA THR A 11 4.38 1.81 0.51
C THR A 11 2.97 1.28 0.69
N GLY A 12 2.06 2.13 1.17
CA GLY A 12 0.64 1.80 1.30
C GLY A 12 0.04 1.28 -0.01
N GLY A 13 0.50 1.80 -1.16
CA GLY A 13 0.03 1.34 -2.47
C GLY A 13 0.25 -0.14 -2.78
N HIS A 14 1.24 -0.79 -2.15
CA HIS A 14 1.44 -2.24 -2.24
C HIS A 14 0.82 -2.98 -1.05
N ILE A 15 0.94 -2.40 0.16
CA ILE A 15 0.57 -3.06 1.41
C ILE A 15 -0.95 -3.16 1.55
N PHE A 16 -1.72 -2.09 1.30
CA PHE A 16 -3.17 -2.12 1.48
C PHE A 16 -3.89 -3.10 0.53
N PRO A 17 -3.58 -3.17 -0.78
CA PRO A 17 -4.12 -4.21 -1.64
C PRO A 17 -3.75 -5.63 -1.19
N ALA A 18 -2.52 -5.81 -0.72
CA ALA A 18 -2.07 -7.09 -0.19
C ALA A 18 -2.84 -7.51 1.07
N LEU A 19 -3.16 -6.54 1.94
CA LEU A 19 -3.99 -6.76 3.12
C LEU A 19 -5.46 -7.02 2.79
N GLY A 20 -6.02 -6.30 1.81
CA GLY A 20 -7.36 -6.57 1.31
C GLY A 20 -7.48 -8.02 0.82
N PHE A 21 -6.52 -8.46 0.02
CA PHE A 21 -6.42 -9.85 -0.42
C PHE A 21 -6.22 -10.82 0.76
N ALA A 22 -5.35 -10.49 1.73
CA ALA A 22 -5.09 -11.33 2.90
C ALA A 22 -6.36 -11.54 3.73
N LYS A 23 -7.13 -10.47 4.00
CA LYS A 23 -8.40 -10.57 4.73
C LYS A 23 -9.41 -11.48 4.03
N GLU A 24 -9.52 -11.38 2.71
CA GLU A 24 -10.42 -12.23 1.95
C GLU A 24 -9.95 -13.69 1.93
N ALA A 25 -8.64 -13.91 1.83
CA ALA A 25 -8.08 -15.26 1.91
C ALA A 25 -8.29 -15.90 3.29
N LEU A 26 -8.18 -15.14 4.38
CA LEU A 26 -8.49 -15.63 5.74
C LEU A 26 -9.94 -16.08 5.88
N LYS A 27 -10.91 -15.35 5.30
CA LYS A 27 -12.33 -15.76 5.29
C LYS A 27 -12.57 -17.08 4.54
N ASN A 28 -11.68 -17.41 3.60
CA ASN A 28 -11.72 -18.64 2.81
C ASN A 28 -10.78 -19.72 3.34
N ASP A 29 -10.50 -19.72 4.65
CA ASP A 29 -9.71 -20.71 5.37
C ASP A 29 -8.25 -20.88 4.89
N TYR A 30 -7.66 -19.84 4.32
CA TYR A 30 -6.23 -19.81 4.05
C TYR A 30 -5.45 -19.36 5.28
N LYS A 31 -4.31 -19.99 5.55
CA LYS A 31 -3.35 -19.51 6.52
C LYS A 31 -2.32 -18.59 5.82
N ILE A 32 -2.14 -17.39 6.36
CA ILE A 32 -1.35 -16.34 5.75
C ILE A 32 -0.01 -16.18 6.47
N THR A 33 1.07 -16.23 5.70
CA THR A 33 2.38 -15.70 6.10
C THR A 33 2.66 -14.46 5.27
N PHE A 34 2.72 -13.30 5.90
CA PHE A 34 3.00 -12.04 5.20
C PHE A 34 4.48 -11.69 5.31
N LEU A 35 5.14 -11.41 4.18
CA LEU A 35 6.55 -11.01 4.13
C LEU A 35 6.66 -9.52 3.78
N GLY A 36 7.33 -8.75 4.63
CA GLY A 36 7.53 -7.30 4.46
C GLY A 36 8.91 -6.82 4.89
N THR A 37 9.12 -5.50 4.95
CA THR A 37 10.43 -4.85 5.15
C THR A 37 10.61 -4.10 6.46
N ASN A 38 9.70 -4.25 7.41
CA ASN A 38 9.79 -3.64 8.75
C ASN A 38 9.74 -2.10 8.77
N THR A 39 9.03 -1.47 7.84
CA THR A 39 8.75 -0.03 7.89
C THR A 39 7.81 0.32 9.04
N ASP A 40 7.79 1.59 9.49
CA ASP A 40 6.89 2.00 10.57
C ASP A 40 5.41 1.86 10.19
N LEU A 41 5.08 2.03 8.91
CA LEU A 41 3.75 1.74 8.38
C LEU A 41 3.40 0.25 8.56
N GLU A 42 4.31 -0.66 8.18
CA GLU A 42 4.10 -2.10 8.34
C GLU A 42 3.95 -2.49 9.81
N LYS A 43 4.80 -1.97 10.70
CA LYS A 43 4.70 -2.21 12.15
C LYS A 43 3.32 -1.84 12.68
N LYS A 44 2.84 -0.62 12.38
CA LYS A 44 1.54 -0.14 12.81
C LYS A 44 0.41 -1.04 12.30
N ILE A 45 0.44 -1.41 11.03
CA ILE A 45 -0.58 -2.24 10.39
C ILE A 45 -0.63 -3.65 11.00
N PHE A 46 0.52 -4.31 11.16
CA PHE A 46 0.56 -5.69 11.64
C PHE A 46 0.36 -5.82 13.15
N GLN A 47 0.55 -4.77 13.94
CA GLN A 47 0.10 -4.71 15.33
C GLN A 47 -1.44 -4.77 15.44
N GLN A 48 -2.17 -4.29 14.44
CA GLN A 48 -3.63 -4.30 14.41
C GLN A 48 -4.24 -5.55 13.73
N ASN A 49 -3.40 -6.39 13.11
CA ASN A 49 -3.83 -7.59 12.35
C ASN A 49 -3.08 -8.83 12.85
N GLU A 50 -3.26 -9.18 14.14
CA GLU A 50 -2.55 -10.29 14.81
C GLU A 50 -2.84 -11.68 14.21
N ASN A 51 -3.92 -11.83 13.48
CA ASN A 51 -4.28 -13.06 12.77
C ASN A 51 -3.46 -13.31 11.48
N ILE A 52 -2.60 -12.35 11.10
CA ILE A 52 -1.66 -12.47 9.98
C ILE A 52 -0.26 -12.65 10.56
N ASP A 53 0.37 -13.79 10.27
CA ASP A 53 1.73 -14.06 10.70
C ASP A 53 2.71 -13.23 9.85
N PHE A 54 3.29 -12.19 10.46
CA PHE A 54 4.18 -11.23 9.80
C PHE A 54 5.65 -11.58 10.03
N ILE A 55 6.36 -11.84 8.94
CA ILE A 55 7.82 -12.02 8.94
C ILE A 55 8.46 -10.82 8.27
N LYS A 56 9.29 -10.13 9.03
CA LYS A 56 10.01 -8.94 8.58
C LYS A 56 11.41 -9.26 8.09
N PHE A 57 11.81 -8.64 6.99
CA PHE A 57 13.18 -8.62 6.50
C PHE A 57 13.72 -7.19 6.59
N GLU A 58 14.91 -7.01 7.14
CA GLU A 58 15.59 -5.72 7.11
C GLU A 58 16.20 -5.48 5.73
N PHE A 59 15.37 -5.03 4.82
CA PHE A 59 15.68 -4.92 3.41
C PHE A 59 15.17 -3.62 2.82
N ASP A 60 16.09 -2.73 2.48
CA ASP A 60 15.79 -1.44 1.86
C ASP A 60 15.96 -1.47 0.34
N GLY A 61 15.16 -0.65 -0.36
CA GLY A 61 15.25 -0.55 -1.82
C GLY A 61 16.60 0.00 -2.33
N PHE A 62 16.85 -0.27 -3.60
CA PHE A 62 18.11 0.04 -4.29
C PHE A 62 18.23 1.52 -4.73
N ARG A 63 17.11 2.24 -4.92
CA ARG A 63 17.08 3.60 -5.46
C ARG A 63 17.61 4.63 -4.46
N GLY A 64 18.47 5.54 -4.93
CA GLY A 64 19.02 6.65 -4.13
C GLY A 64 20.11 6.26 -3.14
N LYS A 65 20.64 5.03 -3.19
CA LYS A 65 21.65 4.52 -2.26
C LYS A 65 23.07 4.65 -2.82
N SER A 66 24.05 4.78 -1.90
CA SER A 66 25.48 4.77 -2.20
C SER A 66 25.93 3.42 -2.78
N ILE A 67 27.13 3.37 -3.36
CA ILE A 67 27.70 2.14 -3.95
C ILE A 67 27.84 1.05 -2.88
N THR A 68 28.31 1.40 -1.68
CA THR A 68 28.45 0.44 -0.57
C THR A 68 27.10 -0.14 -0.14
N GLN A 69 26.07 0.67 -0.04
CA GLN A 69 24.72 0.20 0.28
C GLN A 69 24.14 -0.69 -0.83
N LYS A 70 24.49 -0.44 -2.09
CA LYS A 70 24.12 -1.31 -3.21
C LYS A 70 24.81 -2.66 -3.16
N LEU A 71 26.07 -2.71 -2.75
CA LEU A 71 26.79 -3.97 -2.52
C LEU A 71 26.16 -4.79 -1.38
N ILE A 72 25.84 -4.15 -0.26
CA ILE A 72 25.14 -4.80 0.86
C ILE A 72 23.77 -5.34 0.40
N PHE A 73 23.05 -4.58 -0.41
CA PHE A 73 21.79 -5.03 -1.00
C PHE A 73 21.97 -6.32 -1.82
N LEU A 74 22.98 -6.39 -2.68
CA LEU A 74 23.27 -7.57 -3.51
C LEU A 74 23.62 -8.81 -2.67
N ILE A 75 24.33 -8.61 -1.54
CA ILE A 75 24.67 -9.71 -0.61
C ILE A 75 23.42 -10.19 0.17
N LYS A 76 22.52 -9.28 0.52
CA LYS A 76 21.27 -9.63 1.24
C LYS A 76 20.28 -10.41 0.37
N LEU A 77 20.27 -10.23 -0.95
CA LEU A 77 19.36 -10.93 -1.86
C LEU A 77 19.42 -12.46 -1.75
N PRO A 78 20.60 -13.11 -1.85
CA PRO A 78 20.70 -14.55 -1.67
C PRO A 78 20.29 -15.01 -0.26
N LEU A 79 20.61 -14.25 0.78
CA LEU A 79 20.24 -14.59 2.15
C LEU A 79 18.71 -14.65 2.31
N ILE A 80 18.01 -13.64 1.83
CA ILE A 80 16.54 -13.59 1.84
C ILE A 80 15.97 -14.75 1.01
N PHE A 81 16.53 -15.00 -0.16
CA PHE A 81 16.11 -16.11 -1.02
C PHE A 81 16.16 -17.47 -0.29
N PHE A 82 17.26 -17.80 0.37
CA PHE A 82 17.38 -19.07 1.12
C PHE A 82 16.47 -19.10 2.35
N GLN A 83 16.32 -17.98 3.06
CA GLN A 83 15.40 -17.88 4.19
C GLN A 83 13.95 -18.13 3.73
N VAL A 84 13.54 -17.55 2.59
CA VAL A 84 12.20 -17.76 2.03
C VAL A 84 11.99 -19.21 1.59
N ILE A 85 13.00 -19.87 1.00
CA ILE A 85 12.92 -21.31 0.68
C ILE A 85 12.69 -22.13 1.97
N SER A 86 13.41 -21.83 3.06
CA SER A 86 13.20 -22.47 4.35
C SER A 86 11.79 -22.28 4.88
N ILE A 87 11.24 -21.06 4.78
CA ILE A 87 9.85 -20.74 5.15
C ILE A 87 8.86 -21.52 4.28
N ILE A 88 9.08 -21.57 2.97
CA ILE A 88 8.20 -22.31 2.03
C ILE A 88 8.12 -23.79 2.40
N ILE A 89 9.25 -24.39 2.71
CA ILE A 89 9.33 -25.82 3.05
C ILE A 89 8.74 -26.08 4.45
N SER A 90 9.21 -25.37 5.48
CA SER A 90 8.81 -25.60 6.88
C SER A 90 7.32 -25.36 7.11
N ARG A 91 6.73 -24.35 6.45
CA ARG A 91 5.32 -23.99 6.57
C ARG A 91 4.42 -24.67 5.53
N LYS A 92 4.97 -25.52 4.68
CA LYS A 92 4.23 -26.23 3.60
C LYS A 92 3.44 -25.24 2.74
N ILE A 93 4.08 -24.16 2.31
CA ILE A 93 3.44 -23.13 1.48
C ILE A 93 3.02 -23.73 0.13
N SER A 94 1.77 -23.47 -0.27
CA SER A 94 1.21 -23.95 -1.53
C SER A 94 1.42 -22.96 -2.70
N SER A 95 1.39 -21.67 -2.41
CA SER A 95 1.55 -20.62 -3.41
C SER A 95 2.05 -19.32 -2.80
N VAL A 96 2.59 -18.45 -3.65
CA VAL A 96 3.12 -17.13 -3.27
C VAL A 96 2.43 -16.07 -4.12
N VAL A 97 1.98 -15.00 -3.48
CA VAL A 97 1.34 -13.84 -4.13
C VAL A 97 2.18 -12.58 -3.83
N CYS A 98 2.72 -11.95 -4.87
CA CYS A 98 3.55 -10.76 -4.76
C CYS A 98 2.81 -9.50 -5.25
N PHE A 99 2.79 -8.46 -4.42
CA PHE A 99 2.14 -7.18 -4.70
C PHE A 99 3.12 -6.07 -5.09
N GLY A 100 4.38 -6.41 -5.32
CA GLY A 100 5.41 -5.46 -5.74
C GLY A 100 6.34 -5.01 -4.60
N GLY A 101 7.30 -4.18 -4.97
CA GLY A 101 8.42 -3.80 -4.11
C GLY A 101 9.65 -4.71 -4.36
N PHE A 102 10.83 -4.24 -3.94
CA PHE A 102 12.10 -4.94 -4.24
C PHE A 102 12.21 -6.32 -3.59
N ILE A 103 11.61 -6.50 -2.41
CA ILE A 103 11.63 -7.78 -1.69
C ILE A 103 10.89 -8.88 -2.47
N THR A 104 9.96 -8.55 -3.33
CA THR A 104 9.22 -9.54 -4.13
C THR A 104 10.13 -10.30 -5.10
N VAL A 105 11.28 -9.74 -5.47
CA VAL A 105 12.23 -10.40 -6.38
C VAL A 105 12.80 -11.66 -5.74
N PRO A 106 13.53 -11.63 -4.61
CA PRO A 106 14.03 -12.85 -3.98
C PRO A 106 12.91 -13.80 -3.55
N VAL A 107 11.76 -13.27 -3.09
CA VAL A 107 10.59 -14.07 -2.69
C VAL A 107 9.98 -14.81 -3.90
N GLY A 108 9.80 -14.13 -5.03
CA GLY A 108 9.29 -14.72 -6.26
C GLY A 108 10.23 -15.81 -6.82
N PHE A 109 11.52 -15.56 -6.86
CA PHE A 109 12.47 -16.58 -7.25
C PHE A 109 12.49 -17.78 -6.29
N ALA A 110 12.42 -17.56 -4.97
CA ALA A 110 12.30 -18.65 -4.00
C ALA A 110 11.06 -19.51 -4.24
N SER A 111 9.93 -18.90 -4.61
CA SER A 111 8.73 -19.62 -5.02
C SER A 111 8.96 -20.52 -6.22
N ILE A 112 9.58 -19.97 -7.28
CA ILE A 112 9.86 -20.69 -8.53
C ILE A 112 10.80 -21.88 -8.27
N PHE A 113 11.92 -21.64 -7.57
CA PHE A 113 12.90 -22.69 -7.26
C PHE A 113 12.38 -23.75 -6.30
N SER A 114 11.35 -23.42 -5.49
CA SER A 114 10.64 -24.39 -4.65
C SER A 114 9.46 -25.06 -5.36
N PHE A 115 9.29 -24.86 -6.65
CA PHE A 115 8.19 -25.41 -7.47
C PHE A 115 6.80 -25.03 -6.91
N ARG A 116 6.67 -23.81 -6.40
CA ARG A 116 5.40 -23.25 -5.92
C ARG A 116 4.84 -22.26 -6.92
N LYS A 117 3.51 -22.23 -7.04
CA LYS A 117 2.84 -21.30 -7.95
C LYS A 117 3.09 -19.85 -7.50
N LEU A 118 3.59 -19.03 -8.42
CA LEU A 118 3.79 -17.60 -8.21
C LEU A 118 2.67 -16.84 -8.91
N TYR A 119 2.01 -15.99 -8.15
CA TYR A 119 1.02 -15.02 -8.62
C TYR A 119 1.52 -13.62 -8.36
N LEU A 120 1.21 -12.69 -9.26
CA LEU A 120 1.58 -11.28 -9.14
C LEU A 120 0.31 -10.42 -9.16
N HIS A 121 0.37 -9.30 -8.46
CA HIS A 121 -0.60 -8.23 -8.58
C HIS A 121 0.11 -6.90 -8.88
N GLU A 122 -0.35 -6.16 -9.89
CA GLU A 122 0.15 -4.84 -10.25
C GLU A 122 -0.93 -3.80 -10.01
N GLN A 123 -0.64 -2.85 -9.12
CA GLN A 123 -1.56 -1.79 -8.74
C GLN A 123 -1.52 -0.60 -9.69
N ASN A 124 -0.40 -0.39 -10.37
CA ASN A 124 -0.19 0.76 -11.23
C ASN A 124 -0.59 0.47 -12.69
N SER A 125 -0.86 1.52 -13.44
CA SER A 125 -1.09 1.44 -14.89
C SER A 125 0.15 1.05 -15.70
N VAL A 126 1.34 1.14 -15.08
CA VAL A 126 2.62 0.72 -15.65
C VAL A 126 3.23 -0.36 -14.78
N VAL A 127 3.58 -1.49 -15.40
CA VAL A 127 4.18 -2.62 -14.67
C VAL A 127 5.51 -2.26 -14.07
N GLY A 128 5.62 -2.38 -12.74
CA GLY A 128 6.85 -2.15 -11.99
C GLY A 128 7.96 -3.15 -12.37
N SER A 129 9.22 -2.75 -12.16
CA SER A 129 10.40 -3.54 -12.60
C SER A 129 10.42 -4.94 -11.99
N SER A 130 10.08 -5.09 -10.72
CA SER A 130 10.01 -6.39 -10.03
C SER A 130 8.94 -7.29 -10.65
N ASN A 131 7.73 -6.76 -10.85
CA ASN A 131 6.62 -7.50 -11.45
C ASN A 131 6.91 -7.83 -12.91
N ARG A 132 7.57 -6.93 -13.67
CA ARG A 132 8.00 -7.18 -15.06
C ARG A 132 8.96 -8.36 -15.14
N LEU A 133 9.95 -8.42 -14.25
CA LEU A 133 10.91 -9.52 -14.19
C LEU A 133 10.21 -10.84 -13.84
N LEU A 134 9.42 -10.84 -12.78
CA LEU A 134 8.76 -12.05 -12.27
C LEU A 134 7.62 -12.54 -13.16
N SER A 135 7.01 -11.67 -13.98
CA SER A 135 5.90 -12.04 -14.88
C SER A 135 6.28 -13.08 -15.92
N LEU A 136 7.57 -13.20 -16.23
CA LEU A 136 8.09 -14.24 -17.14
C LEU A 136 7.83 -15.65 -16.58
N PHE A 137 7.84 -15.79 -15.27
CA PHE A 137 7.75 -17.07 -14.54
C PHE A 137 6.43 -17.25 -13.78
N ALA A 138 5.67 -16.19 -13.63
CA ALA A 138 4.41 -16.23 -12.89
C ALA A 138 3.34 -17.05 -13.63
N GLU A 139 2.51 -17.73 -12.85
CA GLU A 139 1.31 -18.44 -13.35
C GLU A 139 0.30 -17.45 -13.93
N LYS A 140 0.02 -16.38 -13.17
CA LYS A 140 -0.87 -15.28 -13.55
C LYS A 140 -0.40 -13.96 -12.96
N MET A 141 -0.74 -12.90 -13.66
CA MET A 141 -0.57 -11.52 -13.16
C MET A 141 -1.93 -10.83 -13.17
N PHE A 142 -2.38 -10.45 -11.98
CA PHE A 142 -3.58 -9.66 -11.78
C PHE A 142 -3.23 -8.19 -11.86
N THR A 143 -4.12 -7.36 -12.42
CA THR A 143 -3.83 -5.94 -12.63
C THR A 143 -5.00 -5.06 -12.21
N SER A 144 -4.70 -3.90 -11.65
CA SER A 144 -5.69 -2.89 -11.30
C SER A 144 -6.16 -2.04 -12.48
N PHE A 145 -5.43 -2.10 -13.58
CA PHE A 145 -5.74 -1.41 -14.83
C PHE A 145 -5.58 -2.36 -16.02
N PRO A 146 -6.27 -2.12 -17.14
CA PRO A 146 -6.14 -2.93 -18.35
C PRO A 146 -4.80 -2.62 -19.05
N ILE A 147 -3.71 -3.27 -18.60
CA ILE A 147 -2.34 -2.97 -19.03
C ILE A 147 -1.94 -3.69 -20.32
N SER A 148 -2.46 -4.91 -20.56
CA SER A 148 -1.99 -5.76 -21.65
C SER A 148 -3.06 -6.73 -22.14
N LYS A 149 -3.00 -7.09 -23.44
CA LYS A 149 -3.81 -8.16 -24.05
C LYS A 149 -3.18 -9.55 -23.86
N ASN A 150 -2.10 -9.68 -23.10
CA ASN A 150 -1.46 -10.97 -22.84
C ASN A 150 -2.38 -11.86 -22.00
N LYS A 151 -2.55 -13.12 -22.39
CA LYS A 151 -3.41 -14.12 -21.72
C LYS A 151 -3.05 -14.39 -20.24
N LYS A 152 -1.81 -14.05 -19.82
CA LYS A 152 -1.39 -14.16 -18.41
C LYS A 152 -1.85 -12.97 -17.54
N TYR A 153 -2.33 -11.88 -18.13
CA TYR A 153 -2.72 -10.64 -17.43
C TYR A 153 -4.23 -10.60 -17.28
N PHE A 154 -4.69 -10.48 -16.04
CA PHE A 154 -6.11 -10.47 -15.71
C PHE A 154 -6.44 -9.13 -15.02
N PHE A 155 -7.21 -8.30 -15.68
CA PHE A 155 -7.75 -7.10 -15.08
C PHE A 155 -8.83 -7.48 -14.07
N ILE A 156 -8.60 -7.16 -12.77
CA ILE A 156 -9.53 -7.48 -11.67
C ILE A 156 -9.81 -6.27 -10.77
N GLY A 157 -9.18 -5.12 -11.03
CA GLY A 157 -9.18 -3.99 -10.11
C GLY A 157 -8.17 -4.13 -8.97
N ASN A 158 -8.25 -3.22 -8.02
CA ASN A 158 -7.37 -3.19 -6.85
C ASN A 158 -8.12 -3.78 -5.64
N PRO A 159 -7.60 -4.80 -4.95
CA PRO A 159 -8.21 -5.29 -3.74
C PRO A 159 -8.33 -4.18 -2.69
N SER A 160 -9.53 -3.92 -2.19
CA SER A 160 -9.77 -2.89 -1.18
C SER A 160 -9.48 -3.44 0.23
N TYR A 161 -8.90 -2.59 1.06
CA TYR A 161 -8.72 -2.85 2.47
C TYR A 161 -9.73 -2.03 3.26
N ILE A 162 -10.93 -2.55 3.43
CA ILE A 162 -11.99 -1.90 4.21
C ILE A 162 -11.78 -2.26 5.69
N GLN A 163 -11.64 -1.26 6.55
CA GLN A 163 -11.72 -1.41 8.00
C GLN A 163 -13.18 -1.27 8.45
N ASN A 164 -13.49 -1.78 9.66
CA ASN A 164 -14.83 -1.62 10.24
C ASN A 164 -15.18 -0.13 10.38
N LYS A 165 -16.33 0.25 9.87
CA LYS A 165 -16.84 1.63 9.92
C LYS A 165 -16.98 2.09 11.37
N LYS A 166 -16.28 3.15 11.73
CA LYS A 166 -16.66 4.01 12.87
C LYS A 166 -17.32 5.24 12.26
N ALA A 167 -18.53 5.53 12.67
CA ALA A 167 -19.18 6.78 12.27
C ALA A 167 -18.29 7.96 12.73
N ILE A 168 -17.88 8.80 11.81
CA ILE A 168 -17.22 10.05 12.13
C ILE A 168 -18.36 11.01 12.50
N ASP A 169 -18.37 11.44 13.77
CA ASP A 169 -19.26 12.50 14.23
C ASP A 169 -18.71 13.83 13.69
N ILE A 170 -19.11 14.19 12.49
CA ILE A 170 -18.65 15.38 11.80
C ILE A 170 -19.83 16.34 11.71
N ASP A 171 -19.59 17.52 12.24
CA ASP A 171 -20.52 18.64 12.28
C ASP A 171 -21.15 18.87 10.90
N GLN A 172 -22.46 18.63 10.77
CA GLN A 172 -23.23 18.77 9.52
C GLN A 172 -23.58 20.24 9.26
N ASN A 173 -22.60 21.13 9.43
CA ASN A 173 -22.75 22.50 8.99
C ASN A 173 -22.78 22.54 7.46
N ASN A 174 -23.51 23.48 6.86
CA ASN A 174 -23.57 23.72 5.40
C ASN A 174 -22.20 24.14 4.78
N ASN A 175 -21.10 23.73 5.34
CA ASN A 175 -19.75 23.99 4.86
C ASN A 175 -19.32 22.91 3.89
N LEU A 176 -18.52 23.29 2.90
CA LEU A 176 -17.94 22.35 1.95
C LEU A 176 -16.86 21.51 2.65
N ASN A 177 -16.99 20.19 2.55
CA ASN A 177 -16.10 19.21 3.17
C ASN A 177 -15.00 18.78 2.18
N ILE A 178 -13.75 19.01 2.52
CA ILE A 178 -12.61 18.74 1.64
C ILE A 178 -11.64 17.76 2.30
N LEU A 179 -11.39 16.63 1.64
CA LEU A 179 -10.32 15.72 1.99
C LEU A 179 -9.04 16.08 1.22
N VAL A 180 -7.95 16.38 1.94
CA VAL A 180 -6.64 16.66 1.35
C VAL A 180 -5.68 15.53 1.71
N THR A 181 -5.14 14.81 0.73
CA THR A 181 -4.21 13.70 1.01
C THR A 181 -3.08 13.57 0.01
N GLY A 182 -1.87 13.48 0.50
CA GLY A 182 -0.68 13.11 -0.26
C GLY A 182 -0.43 11.60 -0.36
N GLY A 183 -1.41 10.77 0.13
CA GLY A 183 -1.23 9.35 0.38
C GLY A 183 -0.50 9.09 1.71
N SER A 184 -0.26 7.82 2.06
CA SER A 184 0.31 7.40 3.36
C SER A 184 1.64 8.06 3.73
N GLN A 185 2.44 8.47 2.74
CA GLN A 185 3.72 9.16 2.96
C GLN A 185 3.61 10.68 2.92
N GLY A 186 2.43 11.22 2.64
CA GLY A 186 2.21 12.65 2.42
C GLY A 186 2.89 13.17 1.15
N ALA A 187 2.66 14.44 0.83
CA ALA A 187 3.25 15.13 -0.30
C ALA A 187 3.58 16.58 0.07
N ASP A 188 4.85 16.94 0.09
CA ASP A 188 5.30 18.27 0.55
C ASP A 188 4.72 19.39 -0.31
N PHE A 189 4.51 19.16 -1.61
CA PHE A 189 3.82 20.12 -2.48
C PHE A 189 2.37 20.37 -2.03
N ILE A 190 1.61 19.32 -1.73
CA ILE A 190 0.23 19.41 -1.23
C ILE A 190 0.24 20.12 0.13
N ASN A 191 1.10 19.68 1.05
CA ASN A 191 1.21 20.23 2.39
C ASN A 191 1.49 21.74 2.41
N LYS A 192 2.30 22.21 1.47
CA LYS A 192 2.67 23.64 1.38
C LYS A 192 1.66 24.48 0.63
N ASN A 193 1.12 23.98 -0.49
CA ASN A 193 0.38 24.85 -1.41
C ASN A 193 -1.14 24.78 -1.21
N ILE A 194 -1.71 23.62 -0.84
CA ILE A 194 -3.16 23.52 -0.72
C ILE A 194 -3.73 24.39 0.40
N PRO A 195 -3.14 24.47 1.61
CA PRO A 195 -3.64 25.38 2.64
C PRO A 195 -3.67 26.84 2.18
N THR A 196 -2.62 27.32 1.55
CA THR A 196 -2.55 28.70 1.04
C THR A 196 -3.57 28.97 -0.05
N THR A 197 -3.82 27.99 -0.92
CA THR A 197 -4.84 28.10 -1.98
C THR A 197 -6.25 28.12 -1.39
N LEU A 198 -6.56 27.22 -0.46
CA LEU A 198 -7.88 27.18 0.19
C LEU A 198 -8.18 28.44 1.00
N ASN A 199 -7.15 29.04 1.59
CA ASN A 199 -7.27 30.31 2.31
C ASN A 199 -7.70 31.51 1.44
N THR A 200 -7.59 31.42 0.11
CA THR A 200 -8.06 32.47 -0.82
C THR A 200 -9.55 32.35 -1.14
N LEU A 201 -10.20 31.26 -0.75
CA LEU A 201 -11.62 31.08 -1.00
C LEU A 201 -12.46 31.80 0.07
N ASN A 202 -13.40 32.61 -0.37
CA ASN A 202 -14.34 33.31 0.52
C ASN A 202 -15.53 32.40 0.88
N THR A 203 -15.23 31.20 1.37
CA THR A 203 -16.22 30.17 1.70
C THR A 203 -15.78 29.43 2.96
N LYS A 204 -16.70 29.15 3.85
CA LYS A 204 -16.43 28.32 5.02
C LYS A 204 -16.17 26.88 4.59
N LEU A 205 -15.04 26.34 4.99
CA LEU A 205 -14.58 25.02 4.62
C LEU A 205 -14.33 24.16 5.86
N ASN A 206 -14.69 22.89 5.76
CA ASN A 206 -14.19 21.84 6.66
C ASN A 206 -13.12 21.05 5.91
N VAL A 207 -11.92 20.96 6.46
CA VAL A 207 -10.78 20.30 5.80
C VAL A 207 -10.22 19.22 6.71
N ILE A 208 -10.12 18.01 6.18
CA ILE A 208 -9.30 16.94 6.76
C ILE A 208 -8.05 16.81 5.91
N HIS A 209 -6.86 17.08 6.48
CA HIS A 209 -5.60 17.08 5.76
C HIS A 209 -4.67 15.99 6.28
N GLN A 210 -4.50 14.91 5.52
CA GLN A 210 -3.49 13.88 5.79
C GLN A 210 -2.14 14.30 5.22
N CYS A 211 -1.21 14.71 6.09
CA CYS A 211 0.07 15.28 5.70
C CYS A 211 1.22 14.27 5.55
N GLY A 212 1.08 13.06 6.10
CA GLY A 212 2.13 12.03 6.17
C GLY A 212 2.84 12.00 7.53
N LEU A 213 3.32 10.82 7.93
CA LEU A 213 4.00 10.61 9.21
C LEU A 213 5.19 11.56 9.39
N GLY A 214 5.26 12.24 10.54
CA GLY A 214 6.32 13.19 10.89
C GLY A 214 6.33 14.49 10.08
N LYS A 215 5.22 14.85 9.41
CA LYS A 215 5.17 15.99 8.47
C LYS A 215 4.19 17.10 8.85
N ILE A 216 3.64 17.10 10.04
CA ILE A 216 2.71 18.15 10.50
C ILE A 216 3.33 19.54 10.34
N GLN A 217 4.61 19.69 10.71
CA GLN A 217 5.34 20.97 10.60
C GLN A 217 5.56 21.43 9.16
N ASN A 218 5.37 20.57 8.16
CA ASN A 218 5.51 20.90 6.75
C ASN A 218 4.20 21.46 6.14
N VAL A 219 3.10 21.45 6.90
CA VAL A 219 1.81 21.94 6.43
C VAL A 219 1.76 23.46 6.66
N SER A 220 1.48 24.22 5.60
CA SER A 220 1.24 25.66 5.70
C SER A 220 -0.02 25.93 6.54
N LYS A 221 -0.08 27.10 7.21
CA LYS A 221 -1.19 27.45 8.09
C LYS A 221 -2.47 27.65 7.29
N TYR A 222 -3.56 27.07 7.78
CA TYR A 222 -4.91 27.44 7.41
C TYR A 222 -5.32 28.73 8.14
N ASN A 223 -6.15 29.56 7.51
CA ASN A 223 -6.73 30.74 8.16
C ASN A 223 -7.88 30.35 9.11
N GLN A 224 -8.42 31.33 9.85
CA GLN A 224 -9.48 31.09 10.84
C GLN A 224 -10.85 30.72 10.22
N GLU A 225 -11.04 30.97 8.93
CA GLU A 225 -12.31 30.65 8.22
C GLU A 225 -12.34 29.19 7.73
N VAL A 226 -11.18 28.52 7.74
CA VAL A 226 -11.04 27.12 7.36
C VAL A 226 -10.95 26.27 8.63
N ASN A 227 -12.00 25.51 8.92
CA ASN A 227 -11.98 24.51 10.00
C ASN A 227 -11.17 23.30 9.57
N ALA A 228 -9.87 23.28 9.87
CA ALA A 228 -8.93 22.26 9.38
C ALA A 228 -8.44 21.34 10.50
N SER A 229 -8.58 20.03 10.30
CA SER A 229 -7.92 18.98 11.09
C SER A 229 -6.77 18.40 10.32
N ILE A 230 -5.53 18.53 10.85
CA ILE A 230 -4.32 18.02 10.21
C ILE A 230 -3.93 16.73 10.90
N LEU A 231 -3.86 15.65 10.14
CA LEU A 231 -3.55 14.30 10.60
C LEU A 231 -2.29 13.78 9.89
N GLU A 232 -1.40 13.11 10.62
CA GLU A 232 -0.25 12.47 10.01
C GLU A 232 -0.64 11.27 9.15
N PHE A 233 -1.60 10.51 9.64
CA PHE A 233 -2.09 9.30 8.98
C PHE A 233 -3.56 9.06 9.32
N ILE A 234 -4.31 8.63 8.32
CA ILE A 234 -5.71 8.23 8.45
C ILE A 234 -5.79 6.72 8.34
N ASP A 235 -6.21 6.04 9.40
CA ASP A 235 -6.30 4.58 9.44
C ASP A 235 -7.43 4.06 8.55
N ASN A 236 -8.55 4.77 8.49
CA ASN A 236 -9.72 4.42 7.68
C ASN A 236 -10.07 5.56 6.72
N LEU A 237 -9.40 5.58 5.57
CA LEU A 237 -9.59 6.64 4.58
C LEU A 237 -11.00 6.59 3.96
N ASP A 238 -11.64 5.43 3.91
CA ASP A 238 -12.98 5.24 3.34
C ASP A 238 -14.03 6.12 4.01
N GLU A 239 -13.96 6.31 5.33
CA GLU A 239 -14.90 7.17 6.09
C GLU A 239 -14.78 8.63 5.64
N TYR A 240 -13.55 9.10 5.43
CA TYR A 240 -13.28 10.47 5.01
C TYR A 240 -13.60 10.70 3.53
N ILE A 241 -13.48 9.66 2.71
CA ILE A 241 -13.93 9.70 1.31
C ILE A 241 -15.47 9.78 1.25
N GLU A 242 -16.18 9.07 2.10
CA GLU A 242 -17.65 9.16 2.20
C GLU A 242 -18.11 10.52 2.75
N TRP A 243 -17.34 11.13 3.64
CA TRP A 243 -17.65 12.41 4.24
C TRP A 243 -17.40 13.60 3.31
N CYS A 244 -16.39 13.56 2.45
CA CYS A 244 -15.97 14.71 1.69
C CYS A 244 -16.84 14.94 0.43
N ASP A 245 -17.07 16.22 0.11
CA ASP A 245 -17.65 16.66 -1.16
C ASP A 245 -16.60 16.65 -2.26
N PHE A 246 -15.32 16.94 -1.90
CA PHE A 246 -14.17 16.95 -2.80
C PHE A 246 -12.93 16.33 -2.15
N ALA A 247 -12.17 15.57 -2.95
CA ALA A 247 -10.86 15.07 -2.56
C ALA A 247 -9.75 15.72 -3.39
N ILE A 248 -8.78 16.33 -2.72
CA ILE A 248 -7.55 16.85 -3.33
C ILE A 248 -6.43 15.88 -3.02
N CYS A 249 -5.95 15.17 -4.03
CA CYS A 249 -4.96 14.11 -3.81
C CYS A 249 -3.93 14.01 -4.94
N ARG A 250 -2.87 13.21 -4.70
CA ARG A 250 -2.03 12.73 -5.81
C ARG A 250 -2.73 11.57 -6.51
N CYS A 251 -2.52 11.44 -7.83
CA CYS A 251 -3.04 10.33 -8.64
C CYS A 251 -2.28 9.01 -8.41
N GLY A 252 -2.11 8.63 -7.13
CA GLY A 252 -1.60 7.30 -6.77
C GLY A 252 -2.64 6.23 -7.05
N ALA A 253 -2.22 5.07 -7.59
CA ALA A 253 -3.14 3.99 -7.97
C ALA A 253 -4.03 3.51 -6.81
N GLY A 254 -3.49 3.42 -5.58
CA GLY A 254 -4.26 3.08 -4.38
C GLY A 254 -5.33 4.11 -4.08
N THR A 255 -4.95 5.38 -3.93
CA THR A 255 -5.88 6.48 -3.61
C THR A 255 -6.98 6.64 -4.68
N LEU A 256 -6.60 6.56 -5.97
CA LEU A 256 -7.61 6.60 -7.05
C LEU A 256 -8.57 5.42 -6.98
N SER A 257 -8.06 4.22 -6.68
CA SER A 257 -8.91 3.03 -6.54
C SER A 257 -9.87 3.15 -5.37
N GLU A 258 -9.42 3.70 -4.23
CA GLU A 258 -10.27 3.93 -3.05
C GLU A 258 -11.35 4.97 -3.34
N ILE A 259 -10.98 6.12 -3.94
CA ILE A 259 -11.94 7.19 -4.28
C ILE A 259 -12.95 6.72 -5.35
N SER A 260 -12.52 5.94 -6.34
CA SER A 260 -13.39 5.52 -7.45
C SER A 260 -14.41 4.44 -7.07
N GLN A 261 -14.33 3.86 -5.88
CA GLN A 261 -15.27 2.87 -5.36
C GLN A 261 -16.46 3.51 -4.62
N LYS A 262 -16.42 4.81 -4.44
CA LYS A 262 -17.45 5.64 -3.78
C LYS A 262 -18.16 6.52 -4.77
#